data_bb3588afb1581994337f803bc27575c8
#
_entry.id   bb3588afb1581994337f803bc27575c8
#
_cell.length_a   1.000
_cell.length_b   1.000
_cell.length_c   1.000
_cell.angle_alpha   90.00
_cell.angle_beta   90.00
_cell.angle_gamma   90.00
#
_symmetry.space_group_name_H-M   'P 1'
#
loop_
_entity.id
_entity.type
_entity.pdbx_description
1 polymer ?
#
loop_
_entity_poly.entity_id
_entity_poly.type
_entity_poly.pdbx_seq_one_letter_code
_entity_poly.pdbx_strand_id
1 'polypeptide(L)'
;MTGDPPVRRRLVGGALRRYREAIGYMLEDAARILECDRSKISRIETGQRGIRPKELRELLTEYGVPAGEQSALVAIAGRGGRSSWWHSYPGIVTDTYLDYAIMESAASEIMAYEAQLVPDLLQTDEYTGAIAAAEPGDRTGQQRDDAVAAQAARRQAVLGGGRRIGVVLGEGALHQAVGGAGVLAGQIGHLVKLSAECPALTIQVLPFSAGAHAAAGAGSLAILRFPDAPGLGVAHLGAVSGGVYLESQDDVSRYLRAFALLRASALSPADSDRMLRGLAR
;
A
#
# COMPACT_ATOMS: atom_id res chain seq x y z
N MET A 1 -19.70 11.28 15.51
CA MET A 1 -19.54 10.01 14.75
C MET A 1 -18.15 9.50 15.10
N THR A 2 -18.05 8.40 15.83
CA THR A 2 -16.76 7.72 16.05
C THR A 2 -16.38 7.10 14.71
N GLY A 3 -15.38 7.68 14.04
CA GLY A 3 -14.84 7.13 12.79
C GLY A 3 -14.34 5.69 13.00
N ASP A 4 -14.28 4.91 11.90
CA ASP A 4 -13.74 3.55 11.93
C ASP A 4 -12.34 3.53 12.55
N PRO A 5 -11.99 2.51 13.34
CA PRO A 5 -10.65 2.38 13.88
C PRO A 5 -9.61 2.37 12.75
N PRO A 6 -8.39 2.90 12.98
CA PRO A 6 -7.32 2.90 11.99
C PRO A 6 -7.09 1.50 11.41
N VAL A 7 -6.97 1.41 10.07
CA VAL A 7 -6.88 0.13 9.34
C VAL A 7 -5.77 -0.78 9.89
N ARG A 8 -4.64 -0.21 10.23
CA ARG A 8 -3.51 -0.93 10.82
C ARG A 8 -3.85 -1.61 12.14
N ARG A 9 -4.67 -0.95 12.98
CA ARG A 9 -5.14 -1.54 14.24
C ARG A 9 -6.15 -2.66 14.00
N ARG A 10 -7.04 -2.51 13.01
CA ARG A 10 -7.99 -3.56 12.63
C ARG A 10 -7.26 -4.78 12.10
N LEU A 11 -6.26 -4.58 11.22
CA LEU A 11 -5.45 -5.64 10.65
C LEU A 11 -4.73 -6.46 11.73
N VAL A 12 -4.04 -5.79 12.65
CA VAL A 12 -3.32 -6.44 13.78
C VAL A 12 -4.31 -7.11 14.74
N GLY A 13 -5.39 -6.42 15.11
CA GLY A 13 -6.42 -6.94 16.01
C GLY A 13 -7.13 -8.17 15.44
N GLY A 14 -7.52 -8.12 14.17
CA GLY A 14 -8.13 -9.24 13.45
C GLY A 14 -7.20 -10.44 13.35
N ALA A 15 -5.90 -10.22 13.13
CA ALA A 15 -4.90 -11.28 13.14
C ALA A 15 -4.78 -11.94 14.52
N LEU A 16 -4.65 -11.14 15.58
CA LEU A 16 -4.61 -11.65 16.96
C LEU A 16 -5.83 -12.50 17.30
N ARG A 17 -7.02 -12.02 16.93
CA ARG A 17 -8.25 -12.77 17.14
C ARG A 17 -8.23 -14.13 16.44
N ARG A 18 -7.83 -14.17 15.15
CA ARG A 18 -7.74 -15.42 14.38
C ARG A 18 -6.79 -16.43 15.03
N TYR A 19 -5.59 -15.98 15.43
CA TYR A 19 -4.62 -16.88 16.07
C TYR A 19 -5.13 -17.40 17.42
N ARG A 20 -5.73 -16.53 18.24
CA ARG A 20 -6.33 -16.91 19.51
C ARG A 20 -7.44 -17.98 19.33
N GLU A 21 -8.37 -17.72 18.39
CA GLU A 21 -9.48 -18.63 18.11
C GLU A 21 -8.99 -19.95 17.52
N ALA A 22 -7.94 -19.95 16.69
CA ALA A 22 -7.36 -21.15 16.08
C ALA A 22 -6.80 -22.14 17.10
N ILE A 23 -6.35 -21.67 18.27
CA ILE A 23 -5.87 -22.51 19.37
C ILE A 23 -6.95 -22.74 20.45
N GLY A 24 -8.18 -22.30 20.21
CA GLY A 24 -9.32 -22.49 21.13
C GLY A 24 -9.32 -21.59 22.35
N TYR A 25 -8.49 -20.55 22.41
CA TYR A 25 -8.42 -19.63 23.54
C TYR A 25 -9.60 -18.66 23.55
N MET A 26 -10.12 -18.39 24.75
CA MET A 26 -11.12 -17.35 25.01
C MET A 26 -10.42 -16.00 25.26
N LEU A 27 -11.19 -14.91 25.31
CA LEU A 27 -10.65 -13.58 25.64
C LEU A 27 -10.01 -13.52 27.04
N GLU A 28 -10.51 -14.31 27.95
CA GLU A 28 -10.02 -14.45 29.32
C GLU A 28 -8.62 -15.06 29.38
N ASP A 29 -8.31 -16.00 28.49
CA ASP A 29 -6.99 -16.62 28.39
C ASP A 29 -5.95 -15.61 27.94
N ALA A 30 -6.26 -14.84 26.89
CA ALA A 30 -5.42 -13.73 26.41
C ALA A 30 -5.26 -12.63 27.48
N ALA A 31 -6.32 -12.34 28.23
CA ALA A 31 -6.28 -11.36 29.30
C ALA A 31 -5.37 -11.80 30.45
N ARG A 32 -5.32 -13.09 30.75
CA ARG A 32 -4.45 -13.68 31.77
C ARG A 32 -2.97 -13.58 31.37
N ILE A 33 -2.65 -13.81 30.09
CA ILE A 33 -1.28 -13.67 29.56
C ILE A 33 -0.75 -12.24 29.77
N LEU A 34 -1.56 -11.23 29.48
CA LEU A 34 -1.19 -9.82 29.60
C LEU A 34 -1.50 -9.19 30.96
N GLU A 35 -1.93 -10.00 31.95
CA GLU A 35 -2.35 -9.53 33.28
C GLU A 35 -3.29 -8.32 33.22
N CYS A 36 -4.36 -8.44 32.40
CA CYS A 36 -5.26 -7.33 32.11
C CYS A 36 -6.72 -7.76 32.06
N ASP A 37 -7.65 -6.78 31.94
CA ASP A 37 -9.05 -7.05 31.74
C ASP A 37 -9.37 -7.62 30.35
N ARG A 38 -10.31 -8.55 30.26
CA ARG A 38 -10.90 -9.06 29.02
C ARG A 38 -11.33 -7.95 28.07
N SER A 39 -11.86 -6.84 28.60
CA SER A 39 -12.29 -5.70 27.80
C SER A 39 -11.13 -5.00 27.05
N LYS A 40 -9.90 -5.07 27.60
CA LYS A 40 -8.70 -4.58 26.91
C LYS A 40 -8.42 -5.44 25.68
N ILE A 41 -8.44 -6.75 25.80
CA ILE A 41 -8.21 -7.69 24.67
C ILE A 41 -9.28 -7.49 23.60
N SER A 42 -10.56 -7.46 23.98
CA SER A 42 -11.66 -7.22 23.04
C SER A 42 -11.48 -5.92 22.23
N ARG A 43 -11.07 -4.82 22.89
CA ARG A 43 -10.81 -3.54 22.21
C ARG A 43 -9.57 -3.56 21.31
N ILE A 44 -8.57 -4.37 21.64
CA ILE A 44 -7.40 -4.58 20.78
C ILE A 44 -7.82 -5.37 19.54
N GLU A 45 -8.54 -6.48 19.71
CA GLU A 45 -8.97 -7.34 18.60
C GLU A 45 -9.95 -6.65 17.64
N THR A 46 -10.74 -5.69 18.14
CA THR A 46 -11.63 -4.85 17.31
C THR A 46 -10.96 -3.59 16.74
N GLY A 47 -9.67 -3.40 16.99
CA GLY A 47 -8.91 -2.23 16.52
C GLY A 47 -9.19 -0.92 17.26
N GLN A 48 -10.12 -0.91 18.22
CA GLN A 48 -10.47 0.28 19.01
C GLN A 48 -9.31 0.73 19.91
N ARG A 49 -8.41 -0.18 20.24
CA ARG A 49 -7.21 0.09 21.04
C ARG A 49 -5.98 -0.47 20.34
N GLY A 50 -4.89 0.32 20.31
CA GLY A 50 -3.59 -0.17 19.88
C GLY A 50 -2.97 -1.11 20.92
N ILE A 51 -2.03 -1.94 20.47
CA ILE A 51 -1.23 -2.84 21.32
C ILE A 51 0.23 -2.44 21.28
N ARG A 52 0.94 -2.55 22.41
CA ARG A 52 2.39 -2.28 22.45
C ARG A 52 3.14 -3.45 21.80
N PRO A 53 4.27 -3.19 21.11
CA PRO A 53 5.04 -4.25 20.45
C PRO A 53 5.46 -5.40 21.39
N LYS A 54 5.74 -5.11 22.66
CA LYS A 54 6.06 -6.13 23.66
C LYS A 54 4.86 -7.04 23.97
N GLU A 55 3.71 -6.44 24.28
CA GLU A 55 2.45 -7.18 24.55
C GLU A 55 2.03 -8.00 23.32
N LEU A 56 2.22 -7.45 22.12
CA LEU A 56 1.93 -8.15 20.88
C LEU A 56 2.80 -9.41 20.72
N ARG A 57 4.12 -9.28 20.89
CA ARG A 57 5.03 -10.45 20.83
C ARG A 57 4.67 -11.53 21.86
N GLU A 58 4.34 -11.12 23.07
CA GLU A 58 3.94 -12.03 24.15
C GLU A 58 2.73 -12.87 23.77
N LEU A 59 1.66 -12.23 23.28
CA LEU A 59 0.47 -12.95 22.79
C LEU A 59 0.79 -13.85 21.59
N LEU A 60 1.52 -13.33 20.59
CA LEU A 60 1.85 -14.10 19.38
C LEU A 60 2.73 -15.32 19.70
N THR A 61 3.64 -15.21 20.66
CA THR A 61 4.48 -16.33 21.11
C THR A 61 3.63 -17.39 21.80
N GLU A 62 2.74 -16.99 22.69
CA GLU A 62 1.84 -17.89 23.38
C GLU A 62 0.84 -18.59 22.45
N TYR A 63 0.42 -17.89 21.38
CA TYR A 63 -0.43 -18.47 20.34
C TYR A 63 0.33 -19.37 19.34
N GLY A 64 1.64 -19.54 19.51
CA GLY A 64 2.46 -20.38 18.64
C GLY A 64 2.66 -19.82 17.24
N VAL A 65 2.54 -18.51 17.05
CA VAL A 65 2.69 -17.86 15.73
C VAL A 65 4.16 -17.92 15.29
N PRO A 66 4.47 -18.29 14.02
CA PRO A 66 5.83 -18.35 13.51
C PRO A 66 6.56 -17.00 13.60
N ALA A 67 7.87 -17.02 13.82
CA ALA A 67 8.69 -15.82 14.06
C ALA A 67 8.61 -14.78 12.91
N GLY A 68 8.53 -15.22 11.65
CA GLY A 68 8.36 -14.33 10.49
C GLY A 68 7.04 -13.55 10.56
N GLU A 69 5.94 -14.25 10.85
CA GLU A 69 4.62 -13.63 11.01
C GLU A 69 4.56 -12.68 12.21
N GLN A 70 5.19 -13.04 13.33
CA GLN A 70 5.33 -12.16 14.48
C GLN A 70 6.04 -10.85 14.09
N SER A 71 7.15 -10.97 13.34
CA SER A 71 7.94 -9.82 12.89
C SER A 71 7.12 -8.88 12.00
N ALA A 72 6.35 -9.42 11.05
CA ALA A 72 5.46 -8.65 10.18
C ALA A 72 4.38 -7.90 10.99
N LEU A 73 3.69 -8.60 11.91
CA LEU A 73 2.66 -8.00 12.75
C LEU A 73 3.22 -6.91 13.67
N VAL A 74 4.41 -7.13 14.23
CA VAL A 74 5.09 -6.14 15.08
C VAL A 74 5.51 -4.90 14.28
N ALA A 75 5.99 -5.08 13.05
CA ALA A 75 6.30 -3.97 12.16
C ALA A 75 5.05 -3.13 11.83
N ILE A 76 3.93 -3.78 11.51
CA ILE A 76 2.64 -3.13 11.25
C ILE A 76 2.11 -2.41 12.53
N ALA A 77 2.21 -3.02 13.70
CA ALA A 77 1.77 -2.42 14.96
C ALA A 77 2.63 -1.22 15.39
N GLY A 78 3.89 -1.20 14.99
CA GLY A 78 4.84 -0.13 15.28
C GLY A 78 4.48 1.20 14.60
N ARG A 79 5.20 2.26 14.93
CA ARG A 79 5.11 3.58 14.28
C ARG A 79 6.25 3.83 13.29
N GLY A 80 6.95 2.76 12.88
CA GLY A 80 8.21 2.89 12.16
C GLY A 80 9.38 3.25 13.07
N GLY A 81 10.61 3.14 12.55
CA GLY A 81 11.81 3.61 13.22
C GLY A 81 11.92 5.15 13.21
N ARG A 82 12.79 5.72 14.04
CA ARG A 82 13.05 7.18 14.07
C ARG A 82 13.56 7.75 12.73
N SER A 83 14.12 6.90 11.88
CA SER A 83 14.62 7.23 10.54
C SER A 83 13.58 7.09 9.43
N SER A 84 12.31 6.81 9.76
CA SER A 84 11.27 6.69 8.75
C SER A 84 11.00 8.03 8.09
N TRP A 85 10.90 8.05 6.76
CA TRP A 85 10.81 9.27 5.94
C TRP A 85 9.67 10.21 6.37
N TRP A 86 8.54 9.67 6.82
CA TRP A 86 7.37 10.47 7.20
C TRP A 86 7.57 11.37 8.41
N HIS A 87 8.57 11.10 9.26
CA HIS A 87 8.87 11.95 10.41
C HIS A 87 9.47 13.30 10.00
N SER A 88 10.01 13.40 8.78
CA SER A 88 10.56 14.65 8.24
C SER A 88 9.49 15.58 7.65
N TYR A 89 8.24 15.13 7.53
CA TYR A 89 7.16 15.89 6.89
C TYR A 89 5.91 16.03 7.78
N PRO A 90 6.05 16.66 8.97
CA PRO A 90 4.91 16.84 9.88
C PRO A 90 3.87 17.78 9.23
N GLY A 91 2.59 17.41 9.35
CA GLY A 91 1.48 18.19 8.77
C GLY A 91 1.19 17.91 7.29
N ILE A 92 2.12 17.30 6.56
CA ILE A 92 1.88 16.81 5.18
C ILE A 92 1.35 15.39 5.21
N VAL A 93 1.96 14.53 6.02
CA VAL A 93 1.54 13.14 6.20
C VAL A 93 0.40 13.10 7.22
N THR A 94 -0.83 12.89 6.72
CA THR A 94 -2.03 12.73 7.58
C THR A 94 -1.99 11.38 8.31
N ASP A 95 -2.75 11.25 9.39
CA ASP A 95 -2.81 9.98 10.16
C ASP A 95 -3.27 8.80 9.29
N THR A 96 -4.22 9.01 8.38
CA THR A 96 -4.70 7.97 7.45
C THR A 96 -3.61 7.56 6.47
N TYR A 97 -2.88 8.53 5.92
CA TYR A 97 -1.77 8.26 5.03
C TYR A 97 -0.59 7.61 5.76
N LEU A 98 -0.36 7.99 7.01
CA LEU A 98 0.67 7.38 7.87
C LEU A 98 0.41 5.88 8.09
N ASP A 99 -0.84 5.49 8.32
CA ASP A 99 -1.20 4.07 8.45
C ASP A 99 -0.84 3.29 7.18
N TYR A 100 -1.15 3.86 5.99
CA TYR A 100 -0.76 3.26 4.73
C TYR A 100 0.76 3.15 4.56
N ALA A 101 1.49 4.25 4.82
CA ALA A 101 2.95 4.29 4.69
C ALA A 101 3.66 3.27 5.61
N ILE A 102 3.15 3.07 6.83
CA ILE A 102 3.67 2.05 7.75
C ILE A 102 3.43 0.65 7.21
N MET A 103 2.21 0.34 6.73
CA MET A 103 1.90 -0.96 6.15
C MET A 103 2.71 -1.20 4.87
N GLU A 104 2.83 -0.20 4.01
CA GLU A 104 3.65 -0.26 2.80
C GLU A 104 5.13 -0.53 3.12
N SER A 105 5.66 0.12 4.16
CA SER A 105 7.04 -0.10 4.60
C SER A 105 7.28 -1.50 5.18
N ALA A 106 6.26 -2.12 5.75
CA ALA A 106 6.30 -3.48 6.29
C ALA A 106 5.99 -4.56 5.23
N ALA A 107 5.39 -4.17 4.09
CA ALA A 107 5.07 -5.10 3.01
C ALA A 107 6.34 -5.59 2.32
N SER A 108 6.35 -6.85 1.89
CA SER A 108 7.39 -7.45 1.05
C SER A 108 6.96 -7.59 -0.41
N GLU A 109 5.67 -7.41 -0.67
CA GLU A 109 5.13 -7.39 -2.03
C GLU A 109 4.05 -6.31 -2.14
N ILE A 110 4.15 -5.49 -3.18
CA ILE A 110 3.20 -4.43 -3.52
C ILE A 110 2.69 -4.71 -4.94
N MET A 111 1.39 -4.76 -5.09
CA MET A 111 0.73 -4.88 -6.39
C MET A 111 -0.15 -3.66 -6.59
N ALA A 112 0.00 -2.97 -7.71
CA ALA A 112 -0.78 -1.77 -8.01
C ALA A 112 -1.39 -1.84 -9.41
N TYR A 113 -2.62 -1.37 -9.53
CA TYR A 113 -3.29 -1.07 -10.79
C TYR A 113 -3.74 0.38 -10.79
N GLU A 114 -3.41 1.09 -11.85
CA GLU A 114 -3.84 2.47 -12.07
C GLU A 114 -4.38 2.62 -13.49
N ALA A 115 -5.63 3.08 -13.58
CA ALA A 115 -6.32 3.21 -14.86
C ALA A 115 -5.99 4.52 -15.59
N GLN A 116 -5.76 5.61 -14.86
CA GLN A 116 -5.74 6.99 -15.39
C GLN A 116 -4.45 7.74 -15.10
N LEU A 117 -3.75 7.42 -14.03
CA LEU A 117 -2.52 8.10 -13.63
C LEU A 117 -1.37 7.09 -13.51
N VAL A 118 -0.16 7.59 -13.54
CA VAL A 118 0.99 6.78 -13.12
C VAL A 118 0.93 6.61 -11.60
N PRO A 119 1.13 5.38 -11.04
CA PRO A 119 1.15 5.18 -9.61
C PRO A 119 2.16 6.09 -8.90
N ASP A 120 1.81 6.59 -7.73
CA ASP A 120 2.64 7.51 -6.94
C ASP A 120 4.10 7.03 -6.79
N LEU A 121 4.30 5.73 -6.62
CA LEU A 121 5.64 5.12 -6.48
C LEU A 121 6.51 5.22 -7.73
N LEU A 122 5.93 5.52 -8.88
CA LEU A 122 6.63 5.58 -10.16
C LEU A 122 6.60 6.98 -10.78
N GLN A 123 6.07 7.99 -10.09
CA GLN A 123 5.99 9.35 -10.59
C GLN A 123 7.34 10.07 -10.52
N THR A 124 7.59 11.00 -11.43
CA THR A 124 8.63 12.03 -11.27
C THR A 124 8.14 13.16 -10.36
N ASP A 125 9.03 14.02 -9.89
CA ASP A 125 8.65 15.14 -9.02
C ASP A 125 7.79 16.15 -9.79
N GLU A 126 8.06 16.37 -11.07
CA GLU A 126 7.28 17.25 -11.95
C GLU A 126 5.86 16.71 -12.15
N TYR A 127 5.71 15.39 -12.35
CA TYR A 127 4.40 14.76 -12.50
C TYR A 127 3.61 14.82 -11.20
N THR A 128 4.24 14.50 -10.05
CA THR A 128 3.64 14.66 -8.71
C THR A 128 3.21 16.09 -8.44
N GLY A 129 4.08 17.07 -8.79
CA GLY A 129 3.79 18.50 -8.64
C GLY A 129 2.58 18.96 -9.45
N ALA A 130 2.45 18.46 -10.68
CA ALA A 130 1.31 18.77 -11.54
C ALA A 130 -0.01 18.21 -10.98
N ILE A 131 0.01 17.00 -10.39
CA ILE A 131 -1.16 16.43 -9.70
C ILE A 131 -1.50 17.28 -8.46
N ALA A 132 -0.50 17.58 -7.62
CA ALA A 132 -0.71 18.36 -6.40
C ALA A 132 -1.24 19.77 -6.69
N ALA A 133 -0.93 20.34 -7.86
CA ALA A 133 -1.46 21.63 -8.30
C ALA A 133 -2.93 21.54 -8.74
N ALA A 134 -3.39 20.37 -9.18
CA ALA A 134 -4.76 20.13 -9.62
C ALA A 134 -5.69 19.66 -8.48
N GLU A 135 -5.12 19.22 -7.34
CA GLU A 135 -5.91 18.80 -6.19
C GLU A 135 -6.75 19.96 -5.62
N PRO A 136 -8.02 19.70 -5.26
CA PRO A 136 -8.83 20.70 -4.58
C PRO A 136 -8.25 21.00 -3.18
N GLY A 137 -8.06 22.26 -2.85
CA GLY A 137 -7.62 22.71 -1.52
C GLY A 137 -6.73 23.95 -1.55
N ASP A 138 -6.59 24.58 -0.40
CA ASP A 138 -5.85 25.85 -0.24
C ASP A 138 -4.38 25.63 0.17
N ARG A 139 -3.73 24.55 -0.32
CA ARG A 139 -2.31 24.35 -0.05
C ARG A 139 -1.48 25.51 -0.60
N THR A 140 -0.64 26.08 0.26
CA THR A 140 0.36 27.07 -0.16
C THR A 140 1.39 26.46 -1.10
N GLY A 141 2.16 27.28 -1.81
CA GLY A 141 3.28 26.79 -2.64
C GLY A 141 4.23 25.89 -1.84
N GLN A 142 4.64 26.36 -0.65
CA GLN A 142 5.53 25.57 0.22
C GLN A 142 4.92 24.22 0.62
N GLN A 143 3.64 24.16 0.95
CA GLN A 143 2.97 22.88 1.29
C GLN A 143 2.89 21.92 0.10
N ARG A 144 2.82 22.43 -1.12
CA ARG A 144 2.91 21.58 -2.33
C ARG A 144 4.31 21.05 -2.53
N ASP A 145 5.32 21.89 -2.37
CA ASP A 145 6.74 21.49 -2.47
C ASP A 145 7.08 20.42 -1.41
N ASP A 146 6.61 20.61 -0.17
CA ASP A 146 6.78 19.64 0.91
C ASP A 146 6.07 18.31 0.60
N ALA A 147 4.89 18.34 -0.04
CA ALA A 147 4.18 17.14 -0.47
C ALA A 147 4.95 16.38 -1.55
N VAL A 148 5.52 17.08 -2.54
CA VAL A 148 6.38 16.49 -3.57
C VAL A 148 7.63 15.86 -2.93
N ALA A 149 8.29 16.56 -2.00
CA ALA A 149 9.47 16.06 -1.31
C ALA A 149 9.15 14.83 -0.43
N ALA A 150 8.00 14.83 0.25
CA ALA A 150 7.52 13.68 1.02
C ALA A 150 7.29 12.46 0.11
N GLN A 151 6.71 12.68 -1.06
CA GLN A 151 6.46 11.61 -2.04
C GLN A 151 7.78 11.08 -2.64
N ALA A 152 8.76 11.95 -2.90
CA ALA A 152 10.10 11.54 -3.33
C ALA A 152 10.80 10.68 -2.27
N ALA A 153 10.75 11.08 -1.00
CA ALA A 153 11.31 10.32 0.11
C ALA A 153 10.64 8.94 0.27
N ARG A 154 9.29 8.87 0.11
CA ARG A 154 8.55 7.60 0.09
C ARG A 154 9.01 6.70 -1.05
N ARG A 155 9.09 7.21 -2.29
CA ARG A 155 9.56 6.44 -3.45
C ARG A 155 10.93 5.84 -3.20
N GLN A 156 11.87 6.65 -2.73
CA GLN A 156 13.23 6.19 -2.41
C GLN A 156 13.22 5.07 -1.37
N ALA A 157 12.45 5.21 -0.29
CA ALA A 157 12.36 4.22 0.77
C ALA A 157 11.69 2.91 0.31
N VAL A 158 10.68 2.99 -0.55
CA VAL A 158 9.94 1.80 -1.03
C VAL A 158 10.72 1.08 -2.11
N LEU A 159 11.20 1.78 -3.15
CA LEU A 159 11.93 1.18 -4.26
C LEU A 159 13.30 0.64 -3.82
N GLY A 160 13.99 1.33 -2.91
CA GLY A 160 15.27 0.88 -2.33
C GLY A 160 15.17 -0.28 -1.33
N GLY A 161 13.96 -0.65 -0.90
CA GLY A 161 13.73 -1.64 0.15
C GLY A 161 13.74 -3.12 -0.26
N GLY A 162 14.07 -3.46 -1.51
CA GLY A 162 14.15 -4.85 -2.00
C GLY A 162 12.81 -5.58 -2.11
N ARG A 163 11.68 -4.85 -2.05
CA ARG A 163 10.33 -5.40 -2.16
C ARG A 163 10.01 -5.78 -3.60
N ARG A 164 9.21 -6.81 -3.78
CA ARG A 164 8.63 -7.11 -5.10
C ARG A 164 7.50 -6.13 -5.39
N ILE A 165 7.57 -5.45 -6.53
CA ILE A 165 6.58 -4.47 -6.94
C ILE A 165 6.06 -4.85 -8.32
N GLY A 166 4.78 -5.17 -8.41
CA GLY A 166 4.09 -5.45 -9.66
C GLY A 166 3.09 -4.33 -9.98
N VAL A 167 3.25 -3.70 -11.12
CA VAL A 167 2.36 -2.61 -11.55
C VAL A 167 1.71 -2.95 -12.86
N VAL A 168 0.39 -2.77 -12.93
CA VAL A 168 -0.37 -2.76 -14.19
C VAL A 168 -0.87 -1.34 -14.42
N LEU A 169 -0.43 -0.72 -15.52
CA LEU A 169 -0.88 0.59 -15.96
C LEU A 169 -1.93 0.45 -17.04
N GLY A 170 -3.08 1.09 -16.89
CA GLY A 170 -3.99 1.29 -18.01
C GLY A 170 -3.31 2.18 -19.08
N GLU A 171 -3.48 1.84 -20.35
CA GLU A 171 -2.93 2.62 -21.46
C GLU A 171 -3.32 4.10 -21.38
N GLY A 172 -4.51 4.42 -20.83
CA GLY A 172 -4.99 5.78 -20.61
C GLY A 172 -4.03 6.65 -19.78
N ALA A 173 -3.35 6.07 -18.78
CA ALA A 173 -2.38 6.77 -17.96
C ALA A 173 -1.16 7.29 -18.77
N LEU A 174 -0.86 6.67 -19.90
CA LEU A 174 0.25 7.02 -20.78
C LEU A 174 -0.12 8.11 -21.81
N HIS A 175 -1.40 8.47 -21.88
CA HIS A 175 -1.92 9.48 -22.83
C HIS A 175 -2.48 10.72 -22.14
N GLN A 176 -2.71 10.65 -20.83
CA GLN A 176 -3.20 11.78 -20.06
C GLN A 176 -2.07 12.80 -19.85
N ALA A 177 -2.20 13.98 -20.44
CA ALA A 177 -1.18 15.01 -20.44
C ALA A 177 -1.06 15.75 -19.09
N VAL A 178 -0.77 15.02 -18.02
CA VAL A 178 -0.53 15.56 -16.66
C VAL A 178 0.70 16.48 -16.72
N GLY A 179 0.51 17.75 -16.33
CA GLY A 179 1.57 18.74 -16.39
C GLY A 179 1.97 19.18 -17.80
N GLY A 180 1.25 18.71 -18.84
CA GLY A 180 1.54 18.96 -20.24
C GLY A 180 2.42 17.90 -20.89
N ALA A 181 2.60 18.00 -22.23
CA ALA A 181 3.28 16.99 -23.02
C ALA A 181 4.74 16.72 -22.58
N GLY A 182 5.46 17.76 -22.15
CA GLY A 182 6.85 17.63 -21.69
C GLY A 182 6.99 16.84 -20.41
N VAL A 183 6.10 17.10 -19.43
CA VAL A 183 6.08 16.35 -18.15
C VAL A 183 5.69 14.90 -18.40
N LEU A 184 4.69 14.64 -19.23
CA LEU A 184 4.31 13.28 -19.61
C LEU A 184 5.44 12.53 -20.31
N ALA A 185 6.12 13.14 -21.26
CA ALA A 185 7.26 12.51 -21.95
C ALA A 185 8.40 12.17 -20.97
N GLY A 186 8.73 13.10 -20.06
CA GLY A 186 9.70 12.85 -18.98
C GLY A 186 9.27 11.71 -18.06
N GLN A 187 7.99 11.65 -17.71
CA GLN A 187 7.42 10.58 -16.91
C GLN A 187 7.51 9.21 -17.60
N ILE A 188 7.21 9.13 -18.89
CA ILE A 188 7.31 7.86 -19.63
C ILE A 188 8.78 7.43 -19.74
N GLY A 189 9.71 8.36 -20.02
CA GLY A 189 11.14 8.09 -19.98
C GLY A 189 11.62 7.57 -18.63
N HIS A 190 11.07 8.10 -17.54
CA HIS A 190 11.35 7.62 -16.17
C HIS A 190 10.85 6.18 -15.95
N LEU A 191 9.66 5.81 -16.44
CA LEU A 191 9.15 4.43 -16.36
C LEU A 191 10.08 3.45 -17.09
N VAL A 192 10.58 3.82 -18.28
CA VAL A 192 11.55 3.01 -19.04
C VAL A 192 12.84 2.81 -18.23
N LYS A 193 13.34 3.88 -17.59
CA LYS A 193 14.54 3.81 -16.76
C LYS A 193 14.32 2.92 -15.55
N LEU A 194 13.23 3.10 -14.82
CA LEU A 194 12.90 2.28 -13.64
C LEU A 194 12.76 0.80 -14.00
N SER A 195 12.12 0.46 -15.12
CA SER A 195 11.98 -0.92 -15.60
C SER A 195 13.33 -1.58 -15.87
N ALA A 196 14.34 -0.83 -16.29
CA ALA A 196 15.69 -1.34 -16.54
C ALA A 196 16.55 -1.44 -15.28
N GLU A 197 16.41 -0.50 -14.33
CA GLU A 197 17.30 -0.34 -13.19
C GLU A 197 16.79 -1.04 -11.90
N CYS A 198 15.49 -1.37 -11.82
CA CYS A 198 14.88 -1.98 -10.64
C CYS A 198 14.42 -3.42 -10.91
N PRO A 199 15.25 -4.45 -10.70
CA PRO A 199 14.88 -5.84 -10.97
C PRO A 199 13.67 -6.35 -10.16
N ALA A 200 13.40 -5.73 -9.02
CA ALA A 200 12.25 -6.07 -8.18
C ALA A 200 10.93 -5.44 -8.67
N LEU A 201 10.98 -4.53 -9.65
CA LEU A 201 9.83 -3.85 -10.24
C LEU A 201 9.45 -4.50 -11.58
N THR A 202 8.19 -4.82 -11.73
CA THR A 202 7.59 -5.26 -13.01
C THR A 202 6.51 -4.29 -13.41
N ILE A 203 6.61 -3.71 -14.59
CA ILE A 203 5.60 -2.83 -15.18
C ILE A 203 4.96 -3.55 -16.37
N GLN A 204 3.63 -3.63 -16.38
CA GLN A 204 2.84 -4.11 -17.51
C GLN A 204 1.81 -3.06 -17.90
N VAL A 205 1.58 -2.89 -19.20
CA VAL A 205 0.54 -1.99 -19.72
C VAL A 205 -0.69 -2.81 -20.09
N LEU A 206 -1.84 -2.39 -19.60
CA LEU A 206 -3.14 -2.92 -20.00
C LEU A 206 -3.63 -2.09 -21.19
N PRO A 207 -3.57 -2.61 -22.43
CA PRO A 207 -3.90 -1.84 -23.62
C PRO A 207 -5.41 -1.62 -23.73
N PHE A 208 -5.86 -0.56 -24.41
CA PHE A 208 -7.27 -0.33 -24.70
C PHE A 208 -7.92 -1.51 -25.43
N SER A 209 -7.15 -2.24 -26.22
CA SER A 209 -7.60 -3.44 -26.92
C SER A 209 -7.92 -4.62 -26.01
N ALA A 210 -7.52 -4.61 -24.73
CA ALA A 210 -7.90 -5.62 -23.76
C ALA A 210 -9.41 -5.59 -23.45
N GLY A 211 -10.09 -4.47 -23.70
CA GLY A 211 -11.53 -4.33 -23.50
C GLY A 211 -11.94 -4.49 -22.04
N ALA A 212 -12.99 -5.28 -21.80
CA ALA A 212 -13.46 -5.55 -20.43
C ALA A 212 -12.45 -6.39 -19.64
N HIS A 213 -12.16 -5.97 -18.43
CA HIS A 213 -11.15 -6.61 -17.57
C HIS A 213 -11.58 -6.66 -16.09
N ALA A 214 -10.89 -7.43 -15.27
CA ALA A 214 -11.29 -7.75 -13.90
C ALA A 214 -11.42 -6.55 -12.95
N ALA A 215 -10.81 -5.41 -13.28
CA ALA A 215 -10.88 -4.17 -12.49
C ALA A 215 -11.53 -3.01 -13.26
N ALA A 216 -12.37 -3.27 -14.26
CA ALA A 216 -13.00 -2.22 -15.06
C ALA A 216 -13.85 -1.23 -14.23
N GLY A 217 -14.35 -1.65 -13.08
CA GLY A 217 -15.07 -0.79 -12.12
C GLY A 217 -14.18 -0.15 -11.04
N ALA A 218 -12.86 -0.40 -11.04
CA ALA A 218 -11.92 0.16 -10.08
C ALA A 218 -11.02 1.17 -10.78
N GLY A 219 -10.92 2.41 -10.25
CA GLY A 219 -10.01 3.43 -10.79
C GLY A 219 -8.56 3.17 -10.40
N SER A 220 -8.34 2.81 -9.16
CA SER A 220 -7.03 2.60 -8.54
C SER A 220 -7.14 1.47 -7.52
N LEU A 221 -6.15 0.60 -7.50
CA LEU A 221 -6.05 -0.54 -6.60
C LEU A 221 -4.60 -0.76 -6.18
N ALA A 222 -4.36 -0.85 -4.88
CA ALA A 222 -3.09 -1.32 -4.34
C ALA A 222 -3.33 -2.52 -3.41
N ILE A 223 -2.49 -3.54 -3.49
CA ILE A 223 -2.52 -4.68 -2.59
C ILE A 223 -1.17 -4.80 -1.92
N LEU A 224 -1.16 -4.74 -0.60
CA LEU A 224 0.01 -4.95 0.23
C LEU A 224 -0.02 -6.39 0.77
N ARG A 225 1.05 -7.14 0.56
CA ARG A 225 1.21 -8.49 1.08
C ARG A 225 2.38 -8.57 2.05
N PHE A 226 2.23 -9.44 3.01
CA PHE A 226 3.24 -9.74 4.02
C PHE A 226 3.56 -11.24 3.95
N PRO A 227 4.52 -11.69 3.09
CA PRO A 227 4.75 -13.11 2.82
C PRO A 227 5.10 -13.96 4.02
N ASP A 228 5.77 -13.36 5.01
CA ASP A 228 6.07 -14.05 6.27
C ASP A 228 4.84 -14.19 7.19
N ALA A 229 3.68 -13.69 6.75
CA ALA A 229 2.41 -13.75 7.43
C ALA A 229 1.30 -14.11 6.43
N PRO A 230 1.23 -15.37 5.94
CA PRO A 230 0.20 -15.84 5.02
C PRO A 230 -1.18 -15.62 5.65
N GLY A 231 -2.06 -14.95 4.94
CA GLY A 231 -3.38 -14.53 5.47
C GLY A 231 -3.39 -13.10 6.02
N LEU A 232 -2.26 -12.39 6.04
CA LEU A 232 -2.20 -10.96 6.22
C LEU A 232 -2.06 -10.28 4.85
N GLY A 233 -2.93 -9.32 4.61
CA GLY A 233 -2.89 -8.49 3.42
C GLY A 233 -3.88 -7.33 3.57
N VAL A 234 -3.71 -6.32 2.74
CA VAL A 234 -4.62 -5.18 2.65
C VAL A 234 -4.80 -4.81 1.19
N ALA A 235 -6.05 -4.72 0.75
CA ALA A 235 -6.38 -4.06 -0.50
C ALA A 235 -6.81 -2.62 -0.20
N HIS A 236 -6.25 -1.67 -0.94
CA HIS A 236 -6.59 -0.25 -0.87
C HIS A 236 -7.17 0.19 -2.20
N LEU A 237 -8.33 0.83 -2.16
CA LEU A 237 -9.00 1.42 -3.31
C LEU A 237 -8.98 2.94 -3.14
N GLY A 238 -8.37 3.64 -4.07
CA GLY A 238 -8.28 5.10 -4.04
C GLY A 238 -9.62 5.79 -4.25
N ALA A 239 -9.85 6.88 -3.50
CA ALA A 239 -10.98 7.78 -3.68
C ALA A 239 -10.57 9.21 -3.32
N VAL A 240 -11.30 10.22 -3.84
CA VAL A 240 -11.03 11.65 -3.60
C VAL A 240 -11.04 12.01 -2.10
N SER A 241 -11.87 11.35 -1.30
CA SER A 241 -11.99 11.57 0.15
C SER A 241 -11.07 10.69 1.01
N GLY A 242 -10.03 10.10 0.44
CA GLY A 242 -9.18 9.10 1.07
C GLY A 242 -9.32 7.77 0.32
N GLY A 243 -9.22 6.65 0.96
CA GLY A 243 -9.37 5.34 0.32
C GLY A 243 -10.18 4.39 1.17
N VAL A 244 -10.62 3.30 0.56
CA VAL A 244 -11.24 2.17 1.25
C VAL A 244 -10.17 1.12 1.47
N TYR A 245 -10.04 0.66 2.71
CA TYR A 245 -9.14 -0.42 3.08
C TYR A 245 -9.92 -1.69 3.38
N LEU A 246 -9.54 -2.78 2.79
CA LEU A 246 -10.14 -4.10 2.93
C LEU A 246 -9.07 -5.06 3.45
N GLU A 247 -9.24 -5.56 4.67
CA GLU A 247 -8.29 -6.40 5.38
C GLU A 247 -8.80 -7.84 5.64
N SER A 248 -10.05 -8.15 5.24
CA SER A 248 -10.53 -9.52 5.35
C SER A 248 -9.81 -10.44 4.36
N GLN A 249 -9.55 -11.70 4.76
CA GLN A 249 -8.92 -12.67 3.87
C GLN A 249 -9.69 -12.90 2.56
N ASP A 250 -11.02 -12.88 2.64
CA ASP A 250 -11.89 -13.08 1.47
C ASP A 250 -11.77 -11.91 0.50
N ASP A 251 -11.79 -10.68 0.99
CA ASP A 251 -11.61 -9.49 0.16
C ASP A 251 -10.23 -9.47 -0.47
N VAL A 252 -9.18 -9.61 0.34
CA VAL A 252 -7.79 -9.64 -0.16
C VAL A 252 -7.63 -10.73 -1.22
N SER A 253 -8.18 -11.93 -0.98
CA SER A 253 -8.14 -13.04 -1.96
C SER A 253 -8.89 -12.71 -3.24
N ARG A 254 -10.01 -11.99 -3.16
CA ARG A 254 -10.77 -11.50 -4.32
C ARG A 254 -9.93 -10.54 -5.15
N TYR A 255 -9.29 -9.56 -4.52
CA TYR A 255 -8.45 -8.58 -5.21
C TYR A 255 -7.16 -9.18 -5.76
N LEU A 256 -6.57 -10.16 -5.09
CA LEU A 256 -5.43 -10.91 -5.63
C LEU A 256 -5.81 -11.67 -6.92
N ARG A 257 -6.98 -12.30 -6.94
CA ARG A 257 -7.49 -12.95 -8.16
C ARG A 257 -7.75 -11.93 -9.28
N ALA A 258 -8.37 -10.79 -8.95
CA ALA A 258 -8.59 -9.72 -9.92
C ALA A 258 -7.27 -9.20 -10.50
N PHE A 259 -6.26 -8.98 -9.67
CA PHE A 259 -4.94 -8.53 -10.12
C PHE A 259 -4.23 -9.58 -10.98
N ALA A 260 -4.35 -10.87 -10.66
CA ALA A 260 -3.81 -11.94 -11.51
C ALA A 260 -4.46 -11.96 -12.90
N LEU A 261 -5.78 -11.76 -12.99
CA LEU A 261 -6.49 -11.65 -14.26
C LEU A 261 -6.10 -10.37 -15.03
N LEU A 262 -5.91 -9.24 -14.34
CA LEU A 262 -5.39 -8.01 -14.96
C LEU A 262 -4.03 -8.24 -15.61
N ARG A 263 -3.09 -8.85 -14.88
CA ARG A 263 -1.77 -9.18 -15.41
C ARG A 263 -1.82 -10.11 -16.62
N ALA A 264 -2.75 -11.05 -16.63
CA ALA A 264 -2.96 -11.95 -17.77
C ALA A 264 -3.52 -11.24 -19.01
N SER A 265 -4.33 -10.18 -18.81
CA SER A 265 -4.90 -9.35 -19.88
C SER A 265 -3.94 -8.23 -20.35
N ALA A 266 -2.94 -7.90 -19.56
CA ALA A 266 -1.95 -6.88 -19.89
C ALA A 266 -0.90 -7.42 -20.88
N LEU A 267 -0.23 -6.51 -21.55
CA LEU A 267 0.96 -6.83 -22.35
C LEU A 267 2.02 -7.53 -21.49
N SER A 268 2.85 -8.36 -22.10
CA SER A 268 4.02 -8.91 -21.41
C SER A 268 4.95 -7.77 -20.92
N PRO A 269 5.79 -7.98 -19.91
CA PRO A 269 6.76 -6.96 -19.49
C PRO A 269 7.63 -6.44 -20.65
N ALA A 270 8.04 -7.33 -21.56
CA ALA A 270 8.85 -6.96 -22.74
C ALA A 270 8.06 -6.12 -23.76
N ASP A 271 6.79 -6.47 -24.00
CA ASP A 271 5.94 -5.70 -24.91
C ASP A 271 5.55 -4.35 -24.30
N SER A 272 5.35 -4.31 -22.98
CA SER A 272 5.11 -3.07 -22.24
C SER A 272 6.31 -2.12 -22.32
N ASP A 273 7.52 -2.60 -22.11
CA ASP A 273 8.74 -1.81 -22.28
C ASP A 273 8.88 -1.29 -23.73
N ARG A 274 8.57 -2.11 -24.73
CA ARG A 274 8.57 -1.69 -26.14
C ARG A 274 7.56 -0.55 -26.40
N MET A 275 6.36 -0.66 -25.84
CA MET A 275 5.34 0.37 -25.94
C MET A 275 5.78 1.66 -25.25
N LEU A 276 6.29 1.60 -24.03
CA LEU A 276 6.79 2.76 -23.29
C LEU A 276 7.93 3.47 -24.06
N ARG A 277 8.90 2.72 -24.61
CA ARG A 277 9.97 3.30 -25.46
C ARG A 277 9.45 3.93 -26.74
N GLY A 278 8.35 3.42 -27.29
CA GLY A 278 7.68 4.01 -28.44
C GLY A 278 7.05 5.36 -28.14
N LEU A 279 6.49 5.53 -26.94
CA LEU A 279 5.82 6.75 -26.48
C LEU A 279 6.81 7.81 -25.91
N ALA A 280 8.01 7.41 -25.50
CA ALA A 280 9.04 8.30 -24.96
C ALA A 280 9.82 9.07 -26.04
N ARG A 281 9.53 8.82 -27.34
CA ARG A 281 10.17 9.47 -28.50
C ARG A 281 9.39 10.70 -28.93
#